data_b6ea33127febc09ba2c0fe5ec6c3adc4
#
_entry.id   b6ea33127febc09ba2c0fe5ec6c3adc4
#
_cell.length_a   1.000
_cell.length_b   1.000
_cell.length_c   1.000
_cell.angle_alpha   90.00
_cell.angle_beta   90.00
_cell.angle_gamma   90.00
#
_symmetry.space_group_name_H-M   'P 1'
#
loop_
_entity.id
_entity.type
_entity.pdbx_description
1 polymer ?
#
loop_
_entity_poly.entity_id
_entity_poly.type
_entity_poly.pdbx_seq_one_letter_code
_entity_poly.pdbx_strand_id
1 'polypeptide(L)'
;MSTGELVLFHSTFLPPFVQYSVVPAKASSKNKPHLNLPIPGLSSGKLMHDFGVSQNCTVIIDCPISLDPFNLRHNLSAIQYDPNGPTRLGVFPRHSPENIKWFDTGASIVMHTANTWDESTPSGTRVHILLCRMNSLAPLYHMGGMEAPKSVCPDNPQCRLYYYQINPESAIAQQWALSSIPFEFPHVPRHLEMTAARYIYGCSMREGNFASQFMESVKIDCLAKIDAKRFLEIGQRTPPVCPEGSVDKRTMQEILCSEDPEDPIQVFALPDGWYAQECSFVPRKDGKSEDDGWLVTYVFDESQLNEEGEAKADSRSELWIIDAVGMKEVVAKVFLPQRVPYGMHGNWFAENQILNQRDFTGFRL
;
A
#
# COMPACT_ATOMS: atom_id res chain seq x y z
N MET A 1 -7.09 -6.75 15.31
CA MET A 1 -5.91 -5.92 15.66
C MET A 1 -5.41 -6.33 17.01
N SER A 2 -4.16 -6.74 17.12
CA SER A 2 -3.60 -7.35 18.33
C SER A 2 -3.54 -6.41 19.53
N THR A 3 -3.33 -5.11 19.36
CA THR A 3 -3.23 -4.13 20.45
C THR A 3 -4.51 -3.32 20.66
N GLY A 4 -5.37 -3.21 19.68
CA GLY A 4 -6.57 -2.37 19.68
C GLY A 4 -6.29 -0.87 19.80
N GLU A 5 -5.04 -0.45 19.64
CA GLU A 5 -4.64 0.96 19.59
C GLU A 5 -5.00 1.58 18.24
N LEU A 6 -5.32 2.87 18.25
CA LEU A 6 -5.40 3.68 17.06
C LEU A 6 -4.10 4.46 16.91
N VAL A 7 -3.41 4.24 15.80
CA VAL A 7 -2.14 4.90 15.50
C VAL A 7 -2.36 5.86 14.33
N LEU A 8 -1.94 7.09 14.49
CA LEU A 8 -2.19 8.16 13.53
C LEU A 8 -0.92 8.97 13.31
N PHE A 9 -0.76 9.51 12.11
CA PHE A 9 0.14 10.63 11.86
C PHE A 9 -0.63 11.75 11.15
N HIS A 10 -0.09 12.94 11.22
CA HIS A 10 -0.48 14.03 10.32
C HIS A 10 0.74 14.84 9.92
N SER A 11 0.73 15.36 8.71
CA SER A 11 1.77 16.22 8.17
C SER A 11 1.26 17.64 8.01
N THR A 12 2.18 18.61 8.21
CA THR A 12 1.93 20.03 8.02
C THR A 12 3.13 20.64 7.27
N PHE A 13 2.94 21.83 6.72
CA PHE A 13 4.03 22.58 6.07
C PHE A 13 4.80 23.52 7.04
N LEU A 14 4.42 23.51 8.32
CA LEU A 14 5.12 24.23 9.40
C LEU A 14 5.71 23.25 10.40
N PRO A 15 6.82 23.58 11.06
CA PRO A 15 7.37 22.74 12.13
C PRO A 15 6.32 22.40 13.20
N PRO A 16 6.31 21.15 13.69
CA PRO A 16 7.30 20.09 13.51
C PRO A 16 7.15 19.23 12.26
N PHE A 17 6.43 19.66 11.24
CA PHE A 17 6.17 19.05 9.93
C PHE A 17 5.36 17.73 9.98
N VAL A 18 5.74 16.78 10.80
CA VAL A 18 5.02 15.51 11.00
C VAL A 18 4.86 15.27 12.49
N GLN A 19 3.65 14.93 12.88
CA GLN A 19 3.27 14.59 14.25
C GLN A 19 2.62 13.21 14.28
N TYR A 20 2.82 12.53 15.38
CA TYR A 20 2.42 11.14 15.59
C TYR A 20 1.56 11.01 16.83
N SER A 21 0.56 10.13 16.79
CA SER A 21 -0.35 9.91 17.89
C SER A 21 -0.67 8.43 18.08
N VAL A 22 -0.72 7.99 19.33
CA VAL A 22 -1.19 6.65 19.71
C VAL A 22 -2.31 6.79 20.73
N VAL A 23 -3.49 6.29 20.37
CA VAL A 23 -4.67 6.29 21.24
C VAL A 23 -4.91 4.86 21.70
N PRO A 24 -4.83 4.57 23.01
CA PRO A 24 -4.99 3.22 23.54
C PRO A 24 -6.41 2.70 23.35
N ALA A 25 -6.55 1.38 23.29
CA ALA A 25 -7.84 0.70 23.20
C ALA A 25 -8.82 1.09 24.32
N LYS A 26 -8.31 1.25 25.53
CA LYS A 26 -9.06 1.80 26.68
C LYS A 26 -8.17 2.83 27.37
N ALA A 27 -8.64 4.07 27.38
CA ALA A 27 -7.99 5.10 28.17
C ALA A 27 -8.14 4.79 29.66
N SER A 28 -7.05 4.94 30.41
CA SER A 28 -7.04 4.79 31.87
C SER A 28 -6.01 5.76 32.46
N SER A 29 -6.00 5.93 33.77
CA SER A 29 -4.98 6.75 34.44
C SER A 29 -3.54 6.26 34.18
N LYS A 30 -3.37 4.97 33.87
CA LYS A 30 -2.08 4.34 33.55
C LYS A 30 -1.79 4.26 32.06
N ASN A 31 -2.80 4.42 31.20
CA ASN A 31 -2.70 4.26 29.76
C ASN A 31 -3.32 5.49 29.06
N LYS A 32 -2.56 6.57 29.03
CA LYS A 32 -2.99 7.86 28.43
C LYS A 32 -2.66 7.86 26.94
N PRO A 33 -3.45 8.58 26.12
CA PRO A 33 -3.09 8.80 24.73
C PRO A 33 -1.81 9.62 24.62
N HIS A 34 -0.97 9.26 23.67
CA HIS A 34 0.16 10.05 23.21
C HIS A 34 -0.32 10.82 21.99
N LEU A 35 -0.46 12.13 22.09
CA LEU A 35 -1.04 12.94 21.02
C LEU A 35 -0.02 13.95 20.49
N ASN A 36 0.03 14.08 19.17
CA ASN A 36 0.76 15.12 18.45
C ASN A 36 2.26 15.18 18.80
N LEU A 37 2.87 14.03 19.07
CA LEU A 37 4.30 13.94 19.33
C LEU A 37 5.07 14.26 18.03
N PRO A 38 6.06 15.16 18.05
CA PRO A 38 6.84 15.48 16.85
C PRO A 38 7.70 14.30 16.42
N ILE A 39 7.81 14.09 15.09
CA ILE A 39 8.78 13.17 14.50
C ILE A 39 10.08 13.92 14.22
N PRO A 40 11.19 13.62 14.91
CA PRO A 40 12.47 14.30 14.69
C PRO A 40 13.11 13.97 13.34
N GLY A 41 14.00 14.85 12.86
CA GLY A 41 14.82 14.61 11.67
C GLY A 41 14.18 14.95 10.34
N LEU A 42 13.04 15.68 10.36
CA LEU A 42 12.39 16.25 9.18
C LEU A 42 12.65 17.76 9.14
N SER A 43 13.02 18.28 7.97
CA SER A 43 13.41 19.68 7.77
C SER A 43 12.43 20.50 6.92
N SER A 44 11.40 19.86 6.37
CA SER A 44 10.39 20.50 5.51
C SER A 44 9.04 19.81 5.65
N GLY A 45 7.97 20.48 5.20
CA GLY A 45 6.68 19.83 5.00
C GLY A 45 6.85 18.65 4.06
N LYS A 46 6.12 17.56 4.32
CA LYS A 46 6.23 16.28 3.60
C LYS A 46 4.89 15.88 3.03
N LEU A 47 4.92 15.35 1.82
CA LEU A 47 3.78 14.63 1.26
C LEU A 47 3.92 13.17 1.69
N MET A 48 3.35 12.87 2.86
CA MET A 48 3.28 11.50 3.37
C MET A 48 1.88 10.95 3.14
N HIS A 49 1.80 9.73 2.61
CA HIS A 49 0.53 9.11 2.28
C HIS A 49 0.19 7.93 3.20
N ASP A 50 1.18 7.12 3.52
CA ASP A 50 1.02 5.92 4.35
C ASP A 50 2.23 5.69 5.25
N PHE A 51 2.11 4.75 6.19
CA PHE A 51 3.17 4.39 7.13
C PHE A 51 2.99 2.96 7.64
N GLY A 52 4.08 2.33 8.06
CA GLY A 52 4.07 0.97 8.60
C GLY A 52 3.89 0.93 10.11
N VAL A 53 3.07 0.00 10.59
CA VAL A 53 2.91 -0.26 12.03
C VAL A 53 3.03 -1.76 12.29
N SER A 54 3.93 -2.14 13.20
CA SER A 54 4.07 -3.49 13.73
C SER A 54 3.60 -3.57 15.18
N GLN A 55 3.76 -4.70 15.84
CA GLN A 55 3.36 -4.82 17.25
C GLN A 55 4.15 -3.89 18.16
N ASN A 56 5.45 -3.69 17.93
CA ASN A 56 6.33 -2.93 18.79
C ASN A 56 6.91 -1.69 18.13
N CYS A 57 6.88 -1.58 16.80
CA CYS A 57 7.53 -0.51 16.06
C CYS A 57 6.57 0.22 15.13
N THR A 58 6.98 1.42 14.73
CA THR A 58 6.37 2.20 13.66
C THR A 58 7.45 2.55 12.63
N VAL A 59 7.09 2.56 11.36
CA VAL A 59 7.95 2.93 10.24
C VAL A 59 7.33 4.11 9.51
N ILE A 60 7.96 5.28 9.61
CA ILE A 60 7.61 6.47 8.83
C ILE A 60 8.35 6.45 7.51
N ILE A 61 7.69 6.80 6.44
CA ILE A 61 8.24 6.78 5.08
C ILE A 61 8.39 8.22 4.59
N ASP A 62 9.62 8.70 4.52
CA ASP A 62 9.97 10.04 4.06
C ASP A 62 10.50 9.97 2.62
N CYS A 63 9.61 10.13 1.66
CA CYS A 63 9.99 10.26 0.26
C CYS A 63 10.69 11.61 -0.01
N PRO A 64 11.56 11.73 -1.03
CA PRO A 64 12.26 12.96 -1.36
C PRO A 64 11.33 14.01 -2.00
N ILE A 65 10.19 14.23 -1.39
CA ILE A 65 9.15 15.16 -1.81
C ILE A 65 8.85 16.10 -0.66
N SER A 66 8.97 17.38 -0.91
CA SER A 66 8.58 18.41 0.04
C SER A 66 7.31 19.13 -0.40
N LEU A 67 6.54 19.57 0.59
CA LEU A 67 5.34 20.37 0.40
C LEU A 67 5.57 21.73 1.08
N ASP A 68 5.72 22.78 0.27
CA ASP A 68 5.87 24.15 0.72
C ASP A 68 4.94 25.09 -0.06
N PRO A 69 3.77 25.44 0.47
CA PRO A 69 2.86 26.40 -0.18
C PRO A 69 3.45 27.79 -0.39
N PHE A 70 4.49 28.17 0.35
CA PHE A 70 5.12 29.48 0.19
C PHE A 70 5.88 29.61 -1.13
N ASN A 71 6.27 28.49 -1.76
CA ASN A 71 6.87 28.48 -3.08
C ASN A 71 5.98 29.14 -4.14
N LEU A 72 4.65 29.09 -3.99
CA LEU A 72 3.70 29.73 -4.89
C LEU A 72 3.89 31.26 -4.97
N ARG A 73 4.43 31.91 -3.92
CA ARG A 73 4.76 33.35 -3.94
C ARG A 73 5.95 33.67 -4.86
N HIS A 74 6.73 32.65 -5.22
CA HIS A 74 7.88 32.75 -6.09
C HIS A 74 7.62 32.11 -7.46
N ASN A 75 6.36 31.83 -7.80
CA ASN A 75 5.94 31.09 -9.02
C ASN A 75 6.60 29.72 -9.15
N LEU A 76 6.88 29.08 -8.02
CA LEU A 76 7.37 27.69 -7.95
C LEU A 76 6.24 26.77 -7.51
N SER A 77 6.31 25.49 -7.90
CA SER A 77 5.36 24.47 -7.45
C SER A 77 5.43 24.33 -5.91
N ALA A 78 4.28 24.21 -5.26
CA ALA A 78 4.21 23.88 -3.84
C ALA A 78 4.82 22.49 -3.53
N ILE A 79 4.78 21.58 -4.50
CA ILE A 79 5.43 20.27 -4.42
C ILE A 79 6.79 20.38 -5.08
N GLN A 80 7.83 20.06 -4.34
CA GLN A 80 9.21 20.02 -4.82
C GLN A 80 9.74 18.59 -4.67
N TYR A 81 10.47 18.15 -5.68
CA TYR A 81 11.15 16.87 -5.68
C TYR A 81 12.65 17.04 -5.75
N ASP A 82 13.35 16.30 -4.89
CA ASP A 82 14.81 16.17 -4.97
C ASP A 82 15.18 14.83 -5.66
N PRO A 83 15.58 14.85 -6.95
CA PRO A 83 15.92 13.62 -7.67
C PRO A 83 17.18 12.91 -7.14
N ASN A 84 17.98 13.60 -6.31
CA ASN A 84 19.18 13.06 -5.69
C ASN A 84 18.96 12.71 -4.22
N GLY A 85 17.79 13.05 -3.67
CA GLY A 85 17.43 12.74 -2.29
C GLY A 85 17.02 11.26 -2.13
N PRO A 86 17.41 10.60 -1.05
CA PRO A 86 16.94 9.26 -0.75
C PRO A 86 15.48 9.26 -0.27
N THR A 87 14.78 8.17 -0.48
CA THR A 87 13.65 7.82 0.37
C THR A 87 14.22 7.30 1.69
N ARG A 88 13.70 7.77 2.81
CA ARG A 88 14.16 7.36 4.14
C ARG A 88 13.07 6.58 4.88
N LEU A 89 13.47 5.51 5.53
CA LEU A 89 12.61 4.76 6.44
C LEU A 89 13.01 5.11 7.88
N GLY A 90 12.10 5.77 8.59
CA GLY A 90 12.30 6.15 9.99
C GLY A 90 11.66 5.13 10.92
N VAL A 91 12.45 4.35 11.62
CA VAL A 91 11.98 3.27 12.50
C VAL A 91 12.12 3.66 13.96
N PHE A 92 11.08 3.46 14.75
CA PHE A 92 11.09 3.74 16.19
C PHE A 92 10.15 2.83 16.97
N PRO A 93 10.39 2.62 18.29
CA PRO A 93 9.44 1.95 19.16
C PRO A 93 8.10 2.71 19.18
N ARG A 94 6.97 2.01 19.01
CA ARG A 94 5.64 2.60 18.78
C ARG A 94 5.26 3.74 19.73
N HIS A 95 5.72 3.72 20.96
CA HIS A 95 5.39 4.73 21.97
C HIS A 95 6.50 5.77 22.19
N SER A 96 7.59 5.73 21.41
CA SER A 96 8.78 6.57 21.62
C SER A 96 9.29 7.14 20.28
N PRO A 97 8.54 8.04 19.61
CA PRO A 97 8.92 8.60 18.32
C PRO A 97 10.22 9.44 18.40
N GLU A 98 10.60 9.94 19.58
CA GLU A 98 11.86 10.62 19.81
C GLU A 98 13.10 9.74 19.57
N ASN A 99 12.93 8.41 19.62
CA ASN A 99 13.98 7.42 19.39
C ASN A 99 14.07 6.95 17.94
N ILE A 100 13.53 7.73 17.00
CA ILE A 100 13.54 7.38 15.57
C ILE A 100 14.97 7.27 15.03
N LYS A 101 15.20 6.21 14.25
CA LYS A 101 16.42 5.99 13.47
C LYS A 101 16.07 5.97 12.00
N TRP A 102 16.81 6.75 11.20
CA TRP A 102 16.56 6.92 9.79
C TRP A 102 17.50 6.07 8.95
N PHE A 103 16.96 5.42 7.93
CA PHE A 103 17.67 4.55 7.01
C PHE A 103 17.39 5.00 5.58
N ASP A 104 18.45 5.36 4.86
CA ASP A 104 18.36 5.80 3.48
C ASP A 104 18.16 4.61 2.55
N THR A 105 17.26 4.77 1.57
CA THR A 105 17.04 3.84 0.47
C THR A 105 17.24 4.57 -0.86
N GLY A 106 17.13 3.87 -1.98
CA GLY A 106 17.12 4.53 -3.29
C GLY A 106 15.90 5.44 -3.45
N ALA A 107 16.06 6.54 -4.21
CA ALA A 107 14.98 7.47 -4.50
C ALA A 107 13.74 6.72 -5.04
N SER A 108 12.60 6.98 -4.44
CA SER A 108 11.34 6.33 -4.80
C SER A 108 10.15 7.06 -4.18
N ILE A 109 8.95 6.73 -4.67
CA ILE A 109 7.69 7.08 -4.02
C ILE A 109 7.08 5.82 -3.44
N VAL A 110 6.45 5.98 -2.29
CA VAL A 110 5.62 4.96 -1.66
C VAL A 110 4.26 5.58 -1.39
N MET A 111 3.22 5.03 -2.01
CA MET A 111 1.84 5.41 -1.74
C MET A 111 1.23 4.48 -0.70
N HIS A 112 1.44 3.17 -0.81
CA HIS A 112 0.80 2.21 0.08
C HIS A 112 1.79 1.20 0.66
N THR A 113 1.56 0.86 1.92
CA THR A 113 2.19 -0.27 2.61
C THR A 113 1.26 -1.48 2.59
N ALA A 114 1.82 -2.66 2.37
CA ALA A 114 1.06 -3.91 2.42
C ALA A 114 0.95 -4.45 3.85
N ASN A 115 2.08 -4.50 4.54
CA ASN A 115 2.15 -5.02 5.90
C ASN A 115 3.50 -4.68 6.55
N THR A 116 3.49 -4.57 7.87
CA THR A 116 4.70 -4.34 8.67
C THR A 116 4.64 -5.22 9.91
N TRP A 117 5.72 -5.96 10.17
CA TRP A 117 5.82 -6.78 11.37
C TRP A 117 7.22 -6.72 11.96
N ASP A 118 7.36 -7.10 13.20
CA ASP A 118 8.64 -7.18 13.88
C ASP A 118 8.82 -8.52 14.58
N GLU A 119 10.07 -8.91 14.74
CA GLU A 119 10.49 -10.10 15.46
C GLU A 119 11.64 -9.79 16.41
N SER A 120 11.61 -10.43 17.57
CA SER A 120 12.72 -10.36 18.51
C SER A 120 13.77 -11.41 18.16
N THR A 121 15.03 -10.98 18.04
CA THR A 121 16.17 -11.86 17.77
C THR A 121 17.23 -11.70 18.86
N PRO A 122 18.18 -12.62 18.99
CA PRO A 122 19.29 -12.46 19.95
C PRO A 122 20.12 -11.18 19.74
N SER A 123 20.11 -10.62 18.52
CA SER A 123 20.80 -9.38 18.16
C SER A 123 19.93 -8.12 18.24
N GLY A 124 18.73 -8.21 18.78
CA GLY A 124 17.78 -7.10 18.89
C GLY A 124 16.51 -7.29 18.07
N THR A 125 15.75 -6.23 17.92
CA THR A 125 14.51 -6.22 17.11
C THR A 125 14.86 -6.18 15.63
N ARG A 126 14.12 -6.94 14.83
CA ARG A 126 14.15 -6.90 13.37
C ARG A 126 12.79 -6.47 12.88
N VAL A 127 12.74 -5.45 12.04
CA VAL A 127 11.50 -4.91 11.48
C VAL A 127 11.45 -5.24 9.99
N HIS A 128 10.31 -5.73 9.56
CA HIS A 128 10.02 -6.08 8.18
C HIS A 128 8.90 -5.20 7.66
N ILE A 129 9.02 -4.73 6.42
CA ILE A 129 7.96 -3.99 5.75
C ILE A 129 7.85 -4.42 4.30
N LEU A 130 6.62 -4.65 3.87
CA LEU A 130 6.20 -4.80 2.48
C LEU A 130 5.44 -3.55 2.06
N LEU A 131 5.79 -2.97 0.93
CA LEU A 131 5.20 -1.74 0.41
C LEU A 131 5.26 -1.70 -1.11
N CYS A 132 4.43 -0.87 -1.73
CA CYS A 132 4.51 -0.60 -3.16
C CYS A 132 5.49 0.54 -3.42
N ARG A 133 6.57 0.24 -4.15
CA ARG A 133 7.61 1.20 -4.48
C ARG A 133 7.53 1.59 -5.95
N MET A 134 7.39 2.90 -6.19
CA MET A 134 7.45 3.50 -7.52
C MET A 134 8.78 4.21 -7.74
N ASN A 135 9.31 4.12 -8.95
CA ASN A 135 10.51 4.82 -9.36
C ASN A 135 10.24 6.07 -10.22
N SER A 136 8.97 6.44 -10.42
CA SER A 136 8.54 7.63 -11.18
C SER A 136 7.74 8.57 -10.30
N LEU A 137 7.92 9.86 -10.51
CA LEU A 137 7.15 10.94 -9.85
C LEU A 137 6.13 11.58 -10.79
N ALA A 138 6.08 11.17 -12.04
CA ALA A 138 5.09 11.65 -12.98
C ALA A 138 3.66 11.69 -12.40
N PRO A 139 3.20 10.65 -11.67
CA PRO A 139 1.88 10.66 -11.08
C PRO A 139 1.58 11.85 -10.17
N LEU A 140 2.54 12.34 -9.40
CA LEU A 140 2.33 13.48 -8.50
C LEU A 140 2.18 14.81 -9.23
N TYR A 141 2.86 14.98 -10.36
CA TYR A 141 2.69 16.15 -11.22
C TYR A 141 1.32 16.14 -11.87
N HIS A 142 0.90 14.99 -12.40
CA HIS A 142 -0.42 14.82 -13.01
C HIS A 142 -1.56 15.05 -12.01
N MET A 143 -1.39 14.62 -10.74
CA MET A 143 -2.34 14.95 -9.66
C MET A 143 -2.54 16.46 -9.47
N GLY A 144 -1.49 17.24 -9.67
CA GLY A 144 -1.54 18.70 -9.61
C GLY A 144 -1.98 19.37 -10.92
N GLY A 145 -2.38 18.60 -11.94
CA GLY A 145 -2.68 19.13 -13.27
C GLY A 145 -1.48 19.73 -13.97
N MET A 146 -0.27 19.27 -13.65
CA MET A 146 1.00 19.75 -14.19
C MET A 146 1.65 18.71 -15.10
N GLU A 147 2.35 19.17 -16.13
CA GLU A 147 3.20 18.30 -16.95
C GLU A 147 4.43 17.85 -16.14
N ALA A 148 4.70 16.54 -16.16
CA ALA A 148 5.84 15.99 -15.44
C ALA A 148 7.16 16.28 -16.20
N PRO A 149 8.18 16.83 -15.54
CA PRO A 149 9.49 17.00 -16.14
C PRO A 149 10.12 15.66 -16.52
N LYS A 150 10.88 15.60 -17.62
CA LYS A 150 11.59 14.37 -18.04
C LYS A 150 12.48 13.78 -16.95
N SER A 151 13.05 14.61 -16.10
CA SER A 151 13.94 14.18 -15.01
C SER A 151 13.24 13.30 -13.95
N VAL A 152 11.92 13.31 -13.91
CA VAL A 152 11.12 12.51 -12.96
C VAL A 152 10.41 11.32 -13.63
N CYS A 153 10.60 11.18 -14.94
CA CYS A 153 10.02 10.11 -15.78
C CYS A 153 11.16 9.18 -16.22
N PRO A 154 11.44 8.08 -15.53
CA PRO A 154 12.43 7.12 -15.99
C PRO A 154 11.96 6.45 -17.30
N ASP A 155 12.91 5.98 -18.12
CA ASP A 155 12.62 5.24 -19.36
C ASP A 155 11.79 3.96 -19.11
N ASN A 156 11.94 3.38 -17.93
CA ASN A 156 11.20 2.20 -17.51
C ASN A 156 10.51 2.46 -16.16
N PRO A 157 9.33 3.10 -16.15
CA PRO A 157 8.58 3.35 -14.94
C PRO A 157 8.09 2.01 -14.35
N GLN A 158 8.19 1.86 -13.02
CA GLN A 158 7.82 0.64 -12.31
C GLN A 158 7.17 0.98 -10.98
N CYS A 159 6.13 0.22 -10.65
CA CYS A 159 5.53 0.15 -9.33
C CYS A 159 5.38 -1.32 -8.96
N ARG A 160 6.07 -1.76 -7.91
CA ARG A 160 6.15 -3.18 -7.54
C ARG A 160 6.07 -3.37 -6.04
N LEU A 161 5.60 -4.54 -5.62
CA LEU A 161 5.66 -4.96 -4.23
C LEU A 161 7.13 -5.19 -3.83
N TYR A 162 7.56 -4.46 -2.82
CA TYR A 162 8.95 -4.38 -2.39
C TYR A 162 9.08 -4.71 -0.91
N TYR A 163 10.17 -5.37 -0.55
CA TYR A 163 10.48 -5.79 0.80
C TYR A 163 11.71 -5.10 1.35
N TYR A 164 11.62 -4.69 2.62
CA TYR A 164 12.75 -4.26 3.42
C TYR A 164 12.80 -5.02 4.73
N GLN A 165 13.99 -5.45 5.12
CA GLN A 165 14.31 -5.93 6.45
C GLN A 165 15.27 -4.93 7.09
N ILE A 166 14.90 -4.40 8.23
CA ILE A 166 15.63 -3.34 8.92
C ILE A 166 16.01 -3.85 10.30
N ASN A 167 17.30 -3.70 10.63
CA ASN A 167 17.78 -3.87 11.98
C ASN A 167 17.97 -2.48 12.58
N PRO A 168 17.06 -1.99 13.47
CA PRO A 168 17.11 -0.62 13.97
C PRO A 168 18.42 -0.25 14.65
N GLU A 169 19.16 -1.22 15.16
CA GLU A 169 20.45 -0.98 15.81
C GLU A 169 21.64 -0.87 14.82
N SER A 170 21.45 -1.20 13.53
CA SER A 170 22.54 -1.20 12.57
C SER A 170 22.20 -0.62 11.20
N ALA A 171 21.39 -1.31 10.37
CA ALA A 171 21.19 -0.96 8.97
C ALA A 171 19.95 -1.63 8.36
N ILE A 172 19.64 -1.29 7.09
CA ILE A 172 18.84 -2.12 6.21
C ILE A 172 19.66 -3.37 5.90
N ALA A 173 19.15 -4.51 6.36
CA ALA A 173 19.87 -5.77 6.20
C ALA A 173 19.57 -6.42 4.85
N GLN A 174 18.34 -6.28 4.35
CA GLN A 174 17.90 -6.89 3.11
C GLN A 174 16.83 -6.01 2.43
N GLN A 175 16.85 -5.99 1.09
CA GLN A 175 15.85 -5.28 0.29
C GLN A 175 15.78 -5.84 -1.13
N TRP A 176 14.57 -6.04 -1.66
CA TRP A 176 14.30 -6.44 -3.04
C TRP A 176 12.82 -6.33 -3.41
N ALA A 177 12.51 -6.28 -4.70
CA ALA A 177 11.14 -6.48 -5.18
C ALA A 177 10.79 -7.98 -5.18
N LEU A 178 9.56 -8.33 -4.79
CA LEU A 178 9.12 -9.71 -4.80
C LEU A 178 8.94 -10.21 -6.24
N SER A 179 8.37 -9.36 -7.10
CA SER A 179 8.06 -9.69 -8.48
C SER A 179 8.28 -8.49 -9.40
N SER A 180 8.37 -8.77 -10.70
CA SER A 180 8.46 -7.75 -11.76
C SER A 180 7.12 -7.19 -12.21
N ILE A 181 5.99 -7.80 -11.85
CA ILE A 181 4.68 -7.31 -12.29
C ILE A 181 4.31 -5.97 -11.65
N PRO A 182 3.51 -5.13 -12.32
CA PRO A 182 2.91 -3.95 -11.71
C PRO A 182 2.06 -4.37 -10.50
N PHE A 183 2.21 -3.67 -9.36
CA PHE A 183 1.45 -4.02 -8.17
C PHE A 183 1.20 -2.78 -7.31
N GLU A 184 -0.05 -2.55 -6.95
CA GLU A 184 -0.49 -1.45 -6.10
C GLU A 184 -1.77 -1.81 -5.32
N PHE A 185 -2.17 -0.92 -4.39
CA PHE A 185 -3.28 -1.14 -3.47
C PHE A 185 -3.13 -2.47 -2.71
N PRO A 186 -1.97 -2.69 -2.07
CA PRO A 186 -1.65 -3.95 -1.43
C PRO A 186 -2.37 -4.08 -0.09
N HIS A 187 -2.81 -5.28 0.26
CA HIS A 187 -3.32 -5.55 1.59
C HIS A 187 -3.12 -7.00 2.00
N VAL A 188 -3.24 -7.25 3.28
CA VAL A 188 -3.31 -8.57 3.90
C VAL A 188 -4.69 -8.76 4.54
N PRO A 189 -5.11 -10.01 4.81
CA PRO A 189 -6.27 -10.23 5.64
C PRO A 189 -6.13 -9.47 6.97
N ARG A 190 -7.15 -8.70 7.33
CA ARG A 190 -7.10 -7.75 8.47
C ARG A 190 -6.67 -8.36 9.81
N HIS A 191 -6.99 -9.63 10.03
CA HIS A 191 -6.59 -10.36 11.24
C HIS A 191 -5.12 -10.76 11.25
N LEU A 192 -4.42 -10.65 10.10
CA LEU A 192 -3.00 -10.95 9.92
C LEU A 192 -2.12 -9.70 9.83
N GLU A 193 -2.71 -8.51 9.86
CA GLU A 193 -1.95 -7.27 9.97
C GLU A 193 -0.98 -7.32 11.16
N MET A 194 0.21 -6.79 11.00
CA MET A 194 1.32 -6.80 11.98
C MET A 194 1.89 -8.20 12.26
N THR A 195 1.59 -9.19 11.44
CA THR A 195 2.17 -10.54 11.50
C THR A 195 2.85 -10.90 10.19
N ALA A 196 3.63 -11.97 10.15
CA ALA A 196 4.24 -12.48 8.92
C ALA A 196 3.20 -13.20 8.06
N ALA A 197 2.27 -12.45 7.47
CA ALA A 197 1.27 -12.98 6.56
C ALA A 197 1.93 -13.63 5.33
N ARG A 198 1.37 -14.74 4.86
CA ARG A 198 1.87 -15.45 3.69
C ARG A 198 1.48 -14.76 2.40
N TYR A 199 0.19 -14.38 2.27
CA TYR A 199 -0.35 -13.85 1.04
C TYR A 199 -0.59 -12.35 1.11
N ILE A 200 -0.20 -11.66 0.03
CA ILE A 200 -0.50 -10.25 -0.21
C ILE A 200 -1.43 -10.19 -1.41
N TYR A 201 -2.54 -9.49 -1.25
CA TYR A 201 -3.49 -9.20 -2.31
C TYR A 201 -3.32 -7.77 -2.78
N GLY A 202 -3.64 -7.50 -4.04
CA GLY A 202 -3.61 -6.14 -4.58
C GLY A 202 -4.06 -6.07 -6.02
N CYS A 203 -3.93 -4.90 -6.57
CA CYS A 203 -4.28 -4.59 -7.95
C CYS A 203 -3.07 -4.73 -8.86
N SER A 204 -3.32 -5.13 -10.10
CA SER A 204 -2.32 -5.27 -11.14
C SER A 204 -2.89 -4.88 -12.50
N MET A 205 -2.08 -4.95 -13.55
CA MET A 205 -2.45 -4.57 -14.91
C MET A 205 -1.84 -5.55 -15.91
N ARG A 206 -2.61 -5.92 -16.95
CA ARG A 206 -2.09 -6.72 -18.07
C ARG A 206 -0.99 -5.98 -18.81
N GLU A 207 -1.24 -4.71 -19.06
CA GLU A 207 -0.33 -3.81 -19.77
C GLU A 207 -0.20 -2.50 -19.02
N GLY A 208 0.96 -1.85 -19.18
CA GLY A 208 1.23 -0.58 -18.53
C GLY A 208 1.77 -0.73 -17.10
N ASN A 209 1.66 0.33 -16.33
CA ASN A 209 2.27 0.41 -15.01
C ASN A 209 1.63 1.52 -14.17
N PHE A 210 1.42 1.30 -12.89
CA PHE A 210 0.93 2.33 -11.97
C PHE A 210 1.85 3.56 -11.92
N ALA A 211 3.16 3.38 -12.04
CA ALA A 211 4.11 4.49 -12.00
C ALA A 211 4.03 5.46 -13.21
N SER A 212 3.36 5.07 -14.28
CA SER A 212 3.13 5.94 -15.45
C SER A 212 1.68 6.39 -15.57
N GLN A 213 0.72 5.66 -15.00
CA GLN A 213 -0.71 5.85 -15.25
C GLN A 213 -1.50 6.27 -14.01
N PHE A 214 -0.89 6.25 -12.83
CA PHE A 214 -1.50 6.42 -11.51
C PHE A 214 -2.26 7.72 -11.47
N MET A 215 -2.88 8.38 -11.98
CA MET A 215 -3.71 9.61 -11.89
C MET A 215 -4.27 10.07 -13.22
N GLU A 216 -3.84 9.48 -14.31
CA GLU A 216 -4.38 9.85 -15.62
C GLU A 216 -5.55 8.93 -16.00
N SER A 217 -5.37 7.65 -15.83
CA SER A 217 -6.38 6.65 -16.17
C SER A 217 -6.01 5.27 -15.60
N VAL A 218 -5.86 5.16 -14.28
CA VAL A 218 -5.62 3.84 -13.67
C VAL A 218 -6.81 2.94 -13.97
N LYS A 219 -6.59 2.00 -14.87
CA LYS A 219 -7.55 0.97 -15.23
C LYS A 219 -7.05 -0.36 -14.70
N ILE A 220 -7.62 -0.79 -13.60
CA ILE A 220 -7.27 -2.05 -12.95
C ILE A 220 -8.02 -3.17 -13.64
N ASP A 221 -7.34 -3.93 -14.47
CA ASP A 221 -7.90 -5.07 -15.20
C ASP A 221 -7.43 -6.42 -14.65
N CYS A 222 -6.61 -6.41 -13.59
CA CYS A 222 -6.13 -7.59 -12.91
C CYS A 222 -6.13 -7.40 -11.39
N LEU A 223 -6.50 -8.46 -10.66
CA LEU A 223 -6.25 -8.60 -9.23
C LEU A 223 -5.20 -9.70 -9.03
N ALA A 224 -4.27 -9.51 -8.13
CA ALA A 224 -3.20 -10.48 -7.91
C ALA A 224 -3.09 -10.91 -6.45
N LYS A 225 -2.75 -12.18 -6.25
CA LYS A 225 -2.33 -12.79 -4.99
C LYS A 225 -0.88 -13.20 -5.09
N ILE A 226 -0.04 -12.72 -4.18
CA ILE A 226 1.41 -13.00 -4.13
C ILE A 226 1.73 -13.79 -2.87
N ASP A 227 2.36 -14.96 -3.00
CA ASP A 227 2.93 -15.72 -1.88
C ASP A 227 4.22 -15.03 -1.42
N ALA A 228 4.06 -14.01 -0.59
CA ALA A 228 5.17 -13.22 -0.08
C ALA A 228 6.15 -14.08 0.72
N LYS A 229 5.65 -15.01 1.53
CA LYS A 229 6.51 -15.90 2.32
C LYS A 229 7.48 -16.68 1.44
N ARG A 230 6.99 -17.27 0.34
CA ARG A 230 7.83 -18.02 -0.61
C ARG A 230 8.89 -17.12 -1.26
N PHE A 231 8.52 -15.89 -1.65
CA PHE A 231 9.48 -14.95 -2.24
C PHE A 231 10.48 -14.40 -1.21
N LEU A 232 10.09 -14.22 0.03
CA LEU A 232 11.01 -13.85 1.09
C LEU A 232 12.04 -14.97 1.33
N GLU A 233 11.62 -16.24 1.39
CA GLU A 233 12.52 -17.38 1.53
C GLU A 233 13.48 -17.52 0.34
N ILE A 234 13.00 -17.34 -0.90
CA ILE A 234 13.86 -17.37 -2.09
C ILE A 234 14.85 -16.21 -2.08
N GLY A 235 14.40 -14.98 -1.84
CA GLY A 235 15.22 -13.79 -1.82
C GLY A 235 16.28 -13.83 -0.71
N GLN A 236 15.98 -14.43 0.45
CA GLN A 236 16.97 -14.64 1.52
C GLN A 236 18.08 -15.63 1.10
N ARG A 237 17.75 -16.67 0.35
CA ARG A 237 18.73 -17.66 -0.15
C ARG A 237 19.52 -17.16 -1.35
N THR A 238 18.85 -16.45 -2.23
CA THR A 238 19.41 -15.96 -3.49
C THR A 238 18.92 -14.52 -3.73
N PRO A 239 19.52 -13.54 -3.03
CA PRO A 239 19.11 -12.15 -3.19
C PRO A 239 19.36 -11.67 -4.62
N PRO A 240 18.48 -10.80 -5.17
CA PRO A 240 18.74 -10.13 -6.43
C PRO A 240 20.07 -9.41 -6.43
N VAL A 241 20.73 -9.38 -7.60
CA VAL A 241 22.09 -8.82 -7.76
C VAL A 241 22.13 -7.32 -7.45
N CYS A 242 21.02 -6.62 -7.64
CA CYS A 242 20.91 -5.20 -7.32
C CYS A 242 19.63 -4.92 -6.52
N PRO A 243 19.59 -3.83 -5.75
CA PRO A 243 18.42 -3.47 -4.95
C PRO A 243 17.13 -3.29 -5.77
N GLU A 244 17.25 -2.89 -7.03
CA GLU A 244 16.11 -2.73 -7.96
C GLU A 244 15.66 -4.06 -8.58
N GLY A 245 16.41 -5.14 -8.36
CA GLY A 245 16.08 -6.47 -8.87
C GLY A 245 14.87 -7.08 -8.19
N SER A 246 14.18 -7.96 -8.89
CA SER A 246 13.08 -8.78 -8.37
C SER A 246 13.46 -10.24 -8.25
N VAL A 247 12.82 -10.92 -7.29
CA VAL A 247 12.99 -12.37 -7.08
C VAL A 247 12.33 -13.11 -8.25
N ASP A 248 11.08 -12.82 -8.55
CA ASP A 248 10.40 -13.30 -9.75
C ASP A 248 10.57 -12.26 -10.87
N LYS A 249 11.10 -12.69 -12.01
CA LYS A 249 11.40 -11.84 -13.17
C LYS A 249 10.41 -12.02 -14.32
N ARG A 250 9.42 -12.89 -14.15
CA ARG A 250 8.42 -13.14 -15.17
C ARG A 250 7.61 -11.88 -15.47
N THR A 251 7.24 -11.73 -16.72
CA THR A 251 6.28 -10.72 -17.17
C THR A 251 4.86 -11.10 -16.75
N MET A 252 3.95 -10.14 -16.79
CA MET A 252 2.53 -10.41 -16.54
C MET A 252 1.98 -11.46 -17.52
N GLN A 253 2.40 -11.41 -18.79
CA GLN A 253 1.95 -12.39 -19.80
C GLN A 253 2.40 -13.82 -19.45
N GLU A 254 3.62 -14.01 -18.99
CA GLU A 254 4.12 -15.33 -18.57
C GLU A 254 3.36 -15.87 -17.35
N ILE A 255 2.97 -14.98 -16.42
CA ILE A 255 2.18 -15.36 -15.25
C ILE A 255 0.74 -15.71 -15.64
N LEU A 256 0.12 -14.91 -16.51
CA LEU A 256 -1.24 -15.20 -17.02
C LEU A 256 -1.32 -16.51 -17.80
N CYS A 257 -0.23 -16.93 -18.45
CA CYS A 257 -0.13 -18.20 -19.15
C CYS A 257 0.28 -19.37 -18.26
N SER A 258 0.54 -19.15 -16.98
CA SER A 258 0.91 -20.23 -16.05
C SER A 258 -0.28 -21.11 -15.73
N GLU A 259 -0.10 -22.42 -15.92
CA GLU A 259 -1.08 -23.45 -15.57
C GLU A 259 -0.77 -24.11 -14.21
N ASP A 260 0.31 -23.70 -13.55
CA ASP A 260 0.70 -24.22 -12.25
C ASP A 260 -0.29 -23.76 -11.15
N PRO A 261 -1.06 -24.66 -10.53
CA PRO A 261 -1.99 -24.30 -9.47
C PRO A 261 -1.27 -23.82 -8.18
N GLU A 262 0.03 -24.13 -8.03
CA GLU A 262 0.87 -23.72 -6.91
C GLU A 262 1.77 -22.54 -7.30
N ASP A 263 1.45 -21.82 -8.38
CA ASP A 263 2.21 -20.64 -8.77
C ASP A 263 2.19 -19.61 -7.63
N PRO A 264 3.35 -19.10 -7.20
CA PRO A 264 3.43 -18.11 -6.12
C PRO A 264 2.79 -16.76 -6.47
N ILE A 265 2.47 -16.53 -7.75
CA ILE A 265 1.69 -15.37 -8.20
C ILE A 265 0.47 -15.89 -8.95
N GLN A 266 -0.70 -15.67 -8.38
CA GLN A 266 -1.96 -15.98 -9.01
C GLN A 266 -2.68 -14.69 -9.38
N VAL A 267 -3.20 -14.64 -10.60
CA VAL A 267 -3.84 -13.45 -11.15
C VAL A 267 -5.26 -13.77 -11.61
N PHE A 268 -6.21 -13.00 -11.13
CA PHE A 268 -7.54 -12.91 -11.67
C PHE A 268 -7.59 -11.79 -12.71
N ALA A 269 -7.73 -12.13 -13.98
CA ALA A 269 -7.86 -11.19 -15.08
C ALA A 269 -9.33 -10.92 -15.40
N LEU A 270 -9.75 -9.66 -15.41
CA LEU A 270 -11.10 -9.26 -15.76
C LEU A 270 -11.33 -9.45 -17.28
N PRO A 271 -12.57 -9.56 -17.76
CA PRO A 271 -12.86 -9.49 -19.19
C PRO A 271 -12.40 -8.17 -19.81
N ASP A 272 -12.16 -8.16 -21.12
CA ASP A 272 -11.77 -6.96 -21.83
C ASP A 272 -12.82 -5.85 -21.69
N GLY A 273 -12.36 -4.63 -21.42
CA GLY A 273 -13.22 -3.48 -21.19
C GLY A 273 -13.85 -3.41 -19.78
N TRP A 274 -13.56 -4.39 -18.92
CA TRP A 274 -13.98 -4.38 -17.52
C TRP A 274 -12.85 -3.96 -16.60
N TYR A 275 -13.15 -3.09 -15.65
CA TYR A 275 -12.16 -2.59 -14.71
C TYR A 275 -12.65 -2.67 -13.28
N ALA A 276 -11.76 -3.11 -12.41
CA ALA A 276 -12.00 -3.22 -10.97
C ALA A 276 -11.57 -1.95 -10.22
N GLN A 277 -11.92 -1.92 -8.95
CA GLN A 277 -11.35 -1.05 -7.93
C GLN A 277 -10.48 -1.90 -6.98
N GLU A 278 -9.93 -1.29 -5.94
CA GLU A 278 -9.28 -2.03 -4.87
C GLU A 278 -10.17 -3.16 -4.37
N CYS A 279 -9.57 -4.31 -4.10
CA CYS A 279 -10.29 -5.44 -3.54
C CYS A 279 -10.10 -5.53 -2.03
N SER A 280 -11.05 -6.17 -1.34
CA SER A 280 -10.94 -6.50 0.08
C SER A 280 -11.05 -8.01 0.29
N PHE A 281 -10.17 -8.58 1.10
CA PHE A 281 -10.26 -9.98 1.47
C PHE A 281 -11.30 -10.22 2.57
N VAL A 282 -12.20 -11.16 2.34
CA VAL A 282 -13.21 -11.60 3.29
C VAL A 282 -12.93 -13.06 3.66
N PRO A 283 -12.51 -13.35 4.89
CA PRO A 283 -12.19 -14.72 5.29
C PRO A 283 -13.45 -15.58 5.32
N ARG A 284 -13.34 -16.85 4.90
CA ARG A 284 -14.39 -17.85 5.08
C ARG A 284 -14.51 -18.16 6.57
N LYS A 285 -15.75 -18.24 7.04
CA LYS A 285 -16.01 -18.71 8.41
C LYS A 285 -15.48 -20.14 8.51
N ASP A 286 -14.68 -20.40 9.53
CA ASP A 286 -14.00 -21.69 9.75
C ASP A 286 -13.03 -22.11 8.62
N GLY A 287 -12.47 -21.13 7.90
CA GLY A 287 -11.46 -21.34 6.87
C GLY A 287 -10.25 -22.11 7.37
N LYS A 288 -9.62 -22.91 6.49
CA LYS A 288 -8.53 -23.84 6.86
C LYS A 288 -7.14 -23.34 6.46
N SER A 289 -7.07 -22.36 5.57
CA SER A 289 -5.84 -21.74 5.12
C SER A 289 -5.96 -20.22 5.17
N GLU A 290 -4.83 -19.51 5.08
CA GLU A 290 -4.79 -18.05 5.13
C GLU A 290 -5.57 -17.41 3.98
N ASP A 291 -5.60 -18.05 2.83
CA ASP A 291 -6.31 -17.61 1.62
C ASP A 291 -7.72 -18.20 1.47
N ASP A 292 -8.21 -18.96 2.45
CA ASP A 292 -9.57 -19.52 2.40
C ASP A 292 -10.61 -18.42 2.65
N GLY A 293 -11.06 -17.84 1.56
CA GLY A 293 -11.97 -16.69 1.58
C GLY A 293 -12.28 -16.18 0.19
N TRP A 294 -12.64 -14.92 0.13
CA TRP A 294 -13.05 -14.25 -1.09
C TRP A 294 -12.40 -12.88 -1.21
N LEU A 295 -12.14 -12.46 -2.45
CA LEU A 295 -11.91 -11.07 -2.77
C LEU A 295 -13.21 -10.42 -3.20
N VAL A 296 -13.51 -9.25 -2.66
CA VAL A 296 -14.70 -8.47 -2.97
C VAL A 296 -14.25 -7.14 -3.57
N THR A 297 -14.75 -6.83 -4.76
CA THR A 297 -14.41 -5.59 -5.48
C THR A 297 -15.59 -5.08 -6.29
N TYR A 298 -15.65 -3.76 -6.49
CA TYR A 298 -16.53 -3.16 -7.47
C TYR A 298 -15.89 -3.25 -8.85
N VAL A 299 -16.71 -3.56 -9.85
CA VAL A 299 -16.28 -3.60 -11.25
C VAL A 299 -17.25 -2.80 -12.13
N PHE A 300 -16.71 -2.27 -13.23
CA PHE A 300 -17.50 -1.52 -14.19
C PHE A 300 -17.13 -1.93 -15.62
N ASP A 301 -18.15 -2.13 -16.46
CA ASP A 301 -18.03 -2.39 -17.88
C ASP A 301 -18.07 -1.07 -18.65
N GLU A 302 -16.94 -0.69 -19.25
CA GLU A 302 -16.83 0.57 -20.01
C GLU A 302 -17.58 0.57 -21.35
N SER A 303 -18.18 -0.52 -21.79
CA SER A 303 -19.15 -0.49 -22.90
C SER A 303 -20.37 0.36 -22.59
N GLN A 304 -20.59 0.67 -21.30
CA GLN A 304 -21.63 1.57 -20.81
C GLN A 304 -21.25 3.07 -20.88
N LEU A 305 -20.05 3.42 -21.33
CA LEU A 305 -19.65 4.79 -21.60
C LEU A 305 -20.20 5.27 -22.96
N ASN A 306 -20.38 6.58 -23.10
CA ASN A 306 -20.67 7.23 -24.38
C ASN A 306 -19.36 7.50 -25.16
N GLU A 307 -19.45 8.11 -26.33
CA GLU A 307 -18.29 8.42 -27.19
C GLU A 307 -17.33 9.45 -26.55
N GLU A 308 -17.83 10.26 -25.63
CA GLU A 308 -17.06 11.23 -24.85
C GLU A 308 -16.39 10.60 -23.62
N GLY A 309 -16.60 9.31 -23.37
CA GLY A 309 -16.07 8.59 -22.19
C GLY A 309 -16.84 8.83 -20.90
N GLU A 310 -18.04 9.40 -20.99
CA GLU A 310 -18.91 9.64 -19.84
C GLU A 310 -19.89 8.47 -19.61
N ALA A 311 -20.20 8.21 -18.36
CA ALA A 311 -21.17 7.16 -18.02
C ALA A 311 -22.59 7.56 -18.42
N LYS A 312 -23.28 6.67 -19.14
CA LYS A 312 -24.70 6.83 -19.47
C LYS A 312 -25.54 6.88 -18.18
N ALA A 313 -26.70 7.54 -18.22
CA ALA A 313 -27.55 7.75 -17.04
C ALA A 313 -28.03 6.44 -16.37
N ASP A 314 -28.14 5.37 -17.14
CA ASP A 314 -28.54 4.03 -16.69
C ASP A 314 -27.37 3.09 -16.42
N SER A 315 -26.12 3.58 -16.51
CA SER A 315 -24.93 2.80 -16.24
C SER A 315 -24.90 2.26 -14.80
N ARG A 316 -24.48 1.02 -14.66
CA ARG A 316 -24.46 0.31 -13.37
C ARG A 316 -23.13 -0.40 -13.17
N SER A 317 -22.63 -0.39 -11.95
CA SER A 317 -21.52 -1.23 -11.53
C SER A 317 -22.02 -2.56 -10.98
N GLU A 318 -21.12 -3.51 -10.90
CA GLU A 318 -21.33 -4.78 -10.22
C GLU A 318 -20.38 -4.90 -9.03
N LEU A 319 -20.78 -5.64 -7.99
CA LEU A 319 -19.89 -6.10 -6.94
C LEU A 319 -19.59 -7.57 -7.22
N TRP A 320 -18.33 -7.89 -7.45
CA TRP A 320 -17.89 -9.28 -7.68
C TRP A 320 -17.30 -9.88 -6.43
N ILE A 321 -17.65 -11.14 -6.19
CA ILE A 321 -17.11 -11.99 -5.14
C ILE A 321 -16.29 -13.08 -5.84
N ILE A 322 -14.98 -13.04 -5.65
CA ILE A 322 -14.01 -13.88 -6.37
C ILE A 322 -13.40 -14.87 -5.38
N ASP A 323 -13.24 -16.12 -5.77
CA ASP A 323 -12.53 -17.10 -4.95
C ASP A 323 -11.07 -16.71 -4.78
N ALA A 324 -10.63 -16.52 -3.52
CA ALA A 324 -9.27 -16.09 -3.22
C ALA A 324 -8.25 -17.23 -3.20
N VAL A 325 -8.69 -18.49 -3.15
CA VAL A 325 -7.79 -19.64 -3.17
C VAL A 325 -7.22 -19.82 -4.58
N GLY A 326 -8.09 -19.96 -5.56
CA GLY A 326 -7.71 -20.23 -6.95
C GLY A 326 -7.51 -19.01 -7.82
N MET A 327 -8.05 -17.85 -7.42
CA MET A 327 -8.01 -16.60 -8.20
C MET A 327 -8.52 -16.76 -9.65
N LYS A 328 -9.53 -17.62 -9.88
CA LYS A 328 -10.05 -17.94 -11.22
C LYS A 328 -11.57 -17.82 -11.35
N GLU A 329 -12.30 -17.93 -10.25
CA GLU A 329 -13.75 -18.04 -10.25
C GLU A 329 -14.43 -16.83 -9.65
N VAL A 330 -15.42 -16.28 -10.35
CA VAL A 330 -16.38 -15.32 -9.79
C VAL A 330 -17.52 -16.14 -9.16
N VAL A 331 -17.49 -16.26 -7.84
CA VAL A 331 -18.47 -17.04 -7.06
C VAL A 331 -19.86 -16.40 -7.10
N ALA A 332 -19.91 -15.07 -7.07
CA ALA A 332 -21.17 -14.33 -7.15
C ALA A 332 -20.96 -12.92 -7.73
N LYS A 333 -22.03 -12.42 -8.33
CA LYS A 333 -22.14 -11.05 -8.85
C LYS A 333 -23.39 -10.39 -8.28
N VAL A 334 -23.22 -9.18 -7.75
CA VAL A 334 -24.32 -8.36 -7.27
C VAL A 334 -24.47 -7.15 -8.19
N PHE A 335 -25.59 -7.04 -8.86
CA PHE A 335 -25.91 -5.90 -9.71
C PHE A 335 -26.32 -4.72 -8.84
N LEU A 336 -25.62 -3.61 -8.97
CA LEU A 336 -25.90 -2.42 -8.20
C LEU A 336 -26.97 -1.55 -8.87
N PRO A 337 -27.75 -0.76 -8.12
CA PRO A 337 -28.80 0.07 -8.70
C PRO A 337 -28.25 1.23 -9.54
N GLN A 338 -26.97 1.57 -9.38
CA GLN A 338 -26.31 2.68 -10.07
C GLN A 338 -24.82 2.40 -10.27
N ARG A 339 -24.15 3.23 -11.06
CA ARG A 339 -22.70 3.21 -11.19
C ARG A 339 -22.07 3.67 -9.89
N VAL A 340 -21.04 2.92 -9.44
CA VAL A 340 -20.07 3.35 -8.45
C VAL A 340 -18.91 4.00 -9.22
N PRO A 341 -18.59 5.28 -8.99
CA PRO A 341 -17.42 5.91 -9.59
C PRO A 341 -16.16 5.12 -9.28
N TYR A 342 -15.17 5.18 -10.17
CA TYR A 342 -13.86 4.65 -9.83
C TYR A 342 -13.38 5.34 -8.56
N GLY A 343 -13.21 4.56 -7.53
CA GLY A 343 -12.73 4.98 -6.23
C GLY A 343 -11.35 4.43 -5.96
N MET A 344 -10.69 4.95 -4.94
CA MET A 344 -9.35 4.51 -4.59
C MET A 344 -9.39 3.43 -3.53
N HIS A 345 -10.16 3.61 -2.47
CA HIS A 345 -10.16 2.70 -1.32
C HIS A 345 -11.54 2.20 -0.95
N GLY A 346 -11.61 0.90 -0.64
CA GLY A 346 -12.75 0.24 -0.05
C GLY A 346 -12.31 -0.64 1.13
N ASN A 347 -13.25 -1.01 2.00
CA ASN A 347 -12.95 -1.93 3.09
C ASN A 347 -14.16 -2.79 3.43
N TRP A 348 -13.89 -3.98 3.90
CA TRP A 348 -14.90 -4.90 4.41
C TRP A 348 -15.00 -4.82 5.93
N PHE A 349 -16.21 -4.67 6.44
CA PHE A 349 -16.51 -4.68 7.87
C PHE A 349 -17.52 -5.79 8.17
N ALA A 350 -17.14 -6.73 9.02
CA ALA A 350 -18.06 -7.75 9.52
C ALA A 350 -19.13 -7.11 10.42
N GLU A 351 -20.31 -7.72 10.47
CA GLU A 351 -21.45 -7.22 11.24
C GLU A 351 -21.09 -6.94 12.72
N ASN A 352 -20.33 -7.83 13.34
CA ASN A 352 -19.88 -7.63 14.72
C ASN A 352 -18.98 -6.40 14.90
N GLN A 353 -18.23 -6.00 13.89
CA GLN A 353 -17.40 -4.79 13.91
C GLN A 353 -18.28 -3.53 13.81
N ILE A 354 -19.34 -3.60 13.01
CA ILE A 354 -20.33 -2.51 12.88
C ILE A 354 -21.14 -2.35 14.16
N LEU A 355 -21.63 -3.46 14.74
CA LEU A 355 -22.46 -3.44 15.94
C LEU A 355 -21.69 -3.11 17.21
N ASN A 356 -20.39 -3.40 17.27
CA ASN A 356 -19.55 -3.15 18.45
C ASN A 356 -18.65 -1.92 18.28
N GLN A 357 -19.06 -0.94 17.49
CA GLN A 357 -18.35 0.34 17.40
C GLN A 357 -18.30 1.01 18.77
N ARG A 358 -17.17 1.67 19.05
CA ARG A 358 -17.03 2.44 20.29
C ARG A 358 -17.93 3.65 20.25
N ASP A 359 -18.54 3.95 21.41
CA ASP A 359 -19.23 5.20 21.58
C ASP A 359 -18.25 6.37 21.64
N PHE A 360 -18.40 7.32 20.71
CA PHE A 360 -17.57 8.53 20.63
C PHE A 360 -17.84 9.55 21.75
N THR A 361 -18.89 9.37 22.53
CA THR A 361 -19.29 10.32 23.59
C THR A 361 -18.29 10.45 24.74
N GLY A 362 -17.29 9.58 24.83
CA GLY A 362 -16.24 9.57 25.87
C GLY A 362 -14.95 10.33 25.52
N PHE A 363 -14.74 10.75 24.27
CA PHE A 363 -13.56 11.51 23.89
C PHE A 363 -13.87 13.01 23.83
N ARG A 364 -13.68 13.70 24.94
CA ARG A 364 -13.44 15.15 24.92
C ARG A 364 -11.94 15.34 24.67
N LEU A 365 -11.60 15.85 23.47
CA LEU A 365 -10.28 16.34 23.13
C LEU A 365 -9.89 17.51 24.03
#